data_c88c85c808c3d91be3b65a0554aa715a
#
_entry.id   c88c85c808c3d91be3b65a0554aa715a
#
_cell.length_a   1.000
_cell.length_b   1.000
_cell.length_c   1.000
_cell.angle_alpha   90.00
_cell.angle_beta   90.00
_cell.angle_gamma   90.00
#
_symmetry.space_group_name_H-M   'P 1'
#
loop_
_entity.id
_entity.type
_entity.pdbx_description
1 polymer ?
#
loop_
_entity_poly.entity_id
_entity_poly.type
_entity_poly.pdbx_seq_one_letter_code
_entity_poly.pdbx_strand_id
1 'polypeptide(L)'
;MSVLPEAEHRRVWDRFSADFRFRPSMSPLTWPGIEEPPASTTWSLALLDDDPGYARLDRLTAVVKQGLVSCVGPRGALYALDWQHTSYRFTPTETGGPGQPAWPLSPCPDGDYSILLSEDFRTGSFGHPWEESLCLFGAELLDTVSARVGQVLGPPIRRSGQAAGTH
;
A
#
# COMPACT_ATOMS: atom_id res chain seq x y z
N MET A 1 -8.92 16.47 -1.34
CA MET A 1 -8.19 15.66 -2.32
C MET A 1 -7.78 16.52 -3.49
N SER A 2 -6.54 16.49 -3.83
CA SER A 2 -6.00 17.29 -4.94
C SER A 2 -5.04 16.45 -5.80
N VAL A 3 -5.10 16.70 -7.12
CA VAL A 3 -4.12 16.16 -8.07
C VAL A 3 -2.76 16.80 -7.76
N LEU A 4 -1.69 16.02 -7.76
CA LEU A 4 -0.35 16.57 -7.57
C LEU A 4 0.02 17.45 -8.77
N PRO A 5 0.40 18.73 -8.54
CA PRO A 5 0.99 19.54 -9.59
C PRO A 5 2.23 18.88 -10.18
N GLU A 6 2.55 19.14 -11.43
CA GLU A 6 3.63 18.46 -12.16
C GLU A 6 4.96 18.43 -11.40
N ALA A 7 5.36 19.57 -10.83
CA ALA A 7 6.63 19.67 -10.09
C ALA A 7 6.61 18.81 -8.81
N GLU A 8 5.50 18.79 -8.08
CA GLU A 8 5.32 17.96 -6.88
C GLU A 8 5.24 16.48 -7.25
N HIS A 9 4.50 16.13 -8.29
CA HIS A 9 4.42 14.78 -8.83
C HIS A 9 5.81 14.21 -9.11
N ARG A 10 6.63 14.97 -9.84
CA ARG A 10 8.00 14.57 -10.17
C ARG A 10 8.85 14.40 -8.93
N ARG A 11 8.79 15.35 -8.00
CA ARG A 11 9.58 15.32 -6.75
C ARG A 11 9.21 14.09 -5.89
N VAL A 12 7.92 13.82 -5.73
CA VAL A 12 7.44 12.69 -4.92
C VAL A 12 7.82 11.36 -5.55
N TRP A 13 7.62 11.21 -6.86
CA TRP A 13 8.02 9.99 -7.57
C TRP A 13 9.53 9.78 -7.58
N ASP A 14 10.32 10.82 -7.76
CA ASP A 14 11.78 10.74 -7.73
C ASP A 14 12.27 10.30 -6.35
N ARG A 15 11.69 10.87 -5.29
CA ARG A 15 12.01 10.49 -3.93
C ARG A 15 11.61 9.04 -3.64
N PHE A 16 10.40 8.64 -4.02
CA PHE A 16 9.95 7.26 -3.85
C PHE A 16 10.87 6.29 -4.58
N SER A 17 11.18 6.59 -5.83
CA SER A 17 12.05 5.73 -6.65
C SER A 17 13.46 5.62 -6.05
N ALA A 18 14.00 6.70 -5.49
CA ALA A 18 15.32 6.70 -4.85
C ALA A 18 15.30 5.95 -3.51
N ASP A 19 14.33 6.25 -2.63
CA ASP A 19 14.27 5.70 -1.26
C ASP A 19 13.92 4.21 -1.26
N PHE A 20 13.03 3.79 -2.16
CA PHE A 20 12.56 2.41 -2.25
C PHE A 20 13.20 1.61 -3.38
N ARG A 21 14.06 2.21 -4.17
CA ARG A 21 14.68 1.59 -5.36
C ARG A 21 13.64 0.94 -6.27
N PHE A 22 12.58 1.68 -6.57
CA PHE A 22 11.47 1.19 -7.35
C PHE A 22 11.90 0.80 -8.77
N ARG A 23 11.59 -0.45 -9.15
CA ARG A 23 11.91 -1.02 -10.45
C ARG A 23 10.66 -1.65 -11.05
N PRO A 24 9.85 -0.86 -11.78
CA PRO A 24 8.63 -1.40 -12.40
C PRO A 24 8.98 -2.41 -13.49
N SER A 25 8.44 -3.63 -13.36
CA SER A 25 8.63 -4.70 -14.34
C SER A 25 7.66 -5.84 -14.06
N MET A 26 7.19 -6.50 -15.12
CA MET A 26 6.40 -7.73 -15.01
C MET A 26 7.25 -8.96 -14.74
N SER A 27 8.58 -8.87 -14.92
CA SER A 27 9.48 -10.00 -14.74
C SER A 27 9.60 -10.43 -13.29
N PRO A 28 9.39 -11.72 -12.95
CA PRO A 28 9.63 -12.23 -11.60
C PRO A 28 11.05 -12.02 -11.08
N LEU A 29 12.03 -11.85 -11.97
CA LEU A 29 13.40 -11.58 -11.59
C LEU A 29 13.60 -10.22 -10.92
N THR A 30 12.65 -9.30 -11.09
CA THR A 30 12.68 -7.97 -10.48
C THR A 30 11.84 -7.86 -9.21
N TRP A 31 11.05 -8.89 -8.88
CA TRP A 31 10.20 -8.88 -7.70
C TRP A 31 11.04 -8.84 -6.41
N PRO A 32 10.58 -8.10 -5.40
CA PRO A 32 9.26 -7.47 -5.25
C PRO A 32 9.10 -6.08 -5.87
N GLY A 33 10.02 -5.60 -6.68
CA GLY A 33 9.93 -4.32 -7.39
C GLY A 33 10.36 -3.10 -6.57
N ILE A 34 10.55 -3.27 -5.26
CA ILE A 34 11.12 -2.27 -4.34
C ILE A 34 12.11 -2.94 -3.41
N GLU A 35 12.97 -2.15 -2.78
CA GLU A 35 13.68 -2.57 -1.58
C GLU A 35 12.71 -2.38 -0.40
N GLU A 36 12.19 -3.49 0.11
CA GLU A 36 11.22 -3.47 1.20
C GLU A 36 11.87 -2.94 2.47
N PRO A 37 11.25 -1.95 3.17
CA PRO A 37 11.87 -1.35 4.35
C PRO A 37 12.12 -2.33 5.50
N PRO A 38 13.03 -2.00 6.44
CA PRO A 38 13.24 -2.84 7.63
C PRO A 38 11.97 -3.10 8.43
N ALA A 39 11.14 -2.08 8.64
CA ALA A 39 9.84 -2.23 9.29
C ALA A 39 8.76 -2.48 8.24
N SER A 40 8.79 -3.67 7.61
CA SER A 40 7.81 -4.05 6.60
C SER A 40 7.41 -5.52 6.74
N THR A 41 6.20 -5.81 6.27
CA THR A 41 5.67 -7.17 6.15
C THR A 41 4.89 -7.26 4.84
N THR A 42 5.10 -8.34 4.10
CA THR A 42 4.48 -8.54 2.79
C THR A 42 3.68 -9.84 2.79
N TRP A 43 2.46 -9.74 2.29
CA TRP A 43 1.54 -10.88 2.14
C TRP A 43 1.24 -11.15 0.68
N SER A 44 1.00 -12.42 0.36
CA SER A 44 0.41 -12.81 -0.92
C SER A 44 -1.07 -12.42 -0.96
N LEU A 45 -1.51 -11.93 -2.11
CA LEU A 45 -2.92 -11.64 -2.39
C LEU A 45 -3.64 -12.79 -3.12
N ALA A 46 -2.99 -13.95 -3.28
CA ALA A 46 -3.54 -15.07 -4.05
C ALA A 46 -4.89 -15.59 -3.53
N LEU A 47 -5.16 -15.46 -2.22
CA LEU A 47 -6.46 -15.83 -1.65
C LEU A 47 -7.61 -14.95 -2.15
N LEU A 48 -7.32 -13.79 -2.74
CA LEU A 48 -8.33 -12.92 -3.33
C LEU A 48 -8.78 -13.38 -4.72
N ASP A 49 -8.07 -14.32 -5.34
CA ASP A 49 -8.42 -14.84 -6.68
C ASP A 49 -9.69 -15.69 -6.64
N ASP A 50 -10.00 -16.29 -5.48
CA ASP A 50 -11.23 -17.05 -5.26
C ASP A 50 -11.92 -16.50 -3.99
N ASP A 51 -12.57 -15.36 -4.15
CA ASP A 51 -13.16 -14.59 -3.07
C ASP A 51 -14.62 -14.22 -3.40
N PRO A 52 -15.59 -15.12 -3.16
CA PRO A 52 -16.98 -14.86 -3.49
C PRO A 52 -17.51 -13.59 -2.82
N GLY A 53 -18.10 -12.71 -3.64
CA GLY A 53 -18.66 -11.45 -3.15
C GLY A 53 -17.63 -10.45 -2.66
N TYR A 54 -16.34 -10.66 -2.94
CA TYR A 54 -15.23 -9.79 -2.54
C TYR A 54 -15.13 -9.58 -1.01
N ALA A 55 -15.57 -10.56 -0.21
CA ALA A 55 -15.61 -10.43 1.25
C ALA A 55 -14.23 -10.25 1.88
N ARG A 56 -13.22 -11.00 1.41
CA ARG A 56 -11.83 -10.84 1.88
C ARG A 56 -11.24 -9.52 1.44
N LEU A 57 -11.45 -9.15 0.19
CA LEU A 57 -10.96 -7.88 -0.38
C LEU A 57 -11.52 -6.69 0.40
N ASP A 58 -12.83 -6.69 0.66
CA ASP A 58 -13.48 -5.61 1.41
C ASP A 58 -12.94 -5.51 2.83
N ARG A 59 -12.76 -6.65 3.50
CA ARG A 59 -12.20 -6.69 4.85
C ARG A 59 -10.76 -6.20 4.89
N LEU A 60 -9.92 -6.69 3.98
CA LEU A 60 -8.51 -6.29 3.87
C LEU A 60 -8.39 -4.80 3.63
N THR A 61 -9.14 -4.29 2.66
CA THR A 61 -9.16 -2.87 2.30
C THR A 61 -9.55 -2.00 3.50
N ALA A 62 -10.59 -2.39 4.23
CA ALA A 62 -11.04 -1.66 5.42
C ALA A 62 -9.98 -1.65 6.52
N VAL A 63 -9.35 -2.78 6.79
CA VAL A 63 -8.29 -2.91 7.81
C VAL A 63 -7.10 -2.00 7.48
N VAL A 64 -6.62 -2.04 6.24
CA VAL A 64 -5.45 -1.24 5.83
C VAL A 64 -5.78 0.25 5.85
N LYS A 65 -6.95 0.65 5.33
CA LYS A 65 -7.38 2.05 5.36
C LYS A 65 -7.50 2.59 6.78
N GLN A 66 -8.12 1.84 7.68
CA GLN A 66 -8.25 2.23 9.09
C GLN A 66 -6.88 2.41 9.75
N GLY A 67 -5.95 1.50 9.48
CA GLY A 67 -4.59 1.59 9.99
C GLY A 67 -3.86 2.83 9.50
N LEU A 68 -3.96 3.14 8.21
CA LEU A 68 -3.35 4.33 7.64
C LEU A 68 -3.96 5.62 8.21
N VAL A 69 -5.28 5.68 8.36
CA VAL A 69 -5.96 6.81 9.02
C VAL A 69 -5.42 7.03 10.43
N SER A 70 -5.30 5.95 11.20
CA SER A 70 -4.78 6.01 12.57
C SER A 70 -3.34 6.54 12.61
N CYS A 71 -2.49 6.09 11.69
CA CYS A 71 -1.08 6.48 11.68
C CYS A 71 -0.84 7.94 11.29
N VAL A 72 -1.62 8.48 10.34
CA VAL A 72 -1.42 9.86 9.89
C VAL A 72 -2.17 10.88 10.74
N GLY A 73 -3.16 10.45 11.51
CA GLY A 73 -3.96 11.31 12.37
C GLY A 73 -5.01 12.15 11.62
N PRO A 74 -5.80 12.95 12.36
CA PRO A 74 -6.98 13.62 11.80
C PRO A 74 -6.66 14.70 10.76
N ARG A 75 -5.45 15.25 10.79
CA ARG A 75 -4.99 16.29 9.86
C ARG A 75 -3.90 15.80 8.91
N GLY A 76 -3.53 14.53 9.03
CA GLY A 76 -2.50 13.94 8.20
C GLY A 76 -2.96 13.73 6.77
N ALA A 77 -2.01 13.72 5.86
CA ALA A 77 -2.26 13.45 4.45
C ALA A 77 -1.48 12.23 3.96
N LEU A 78 -2.00 11.62 2.91
CA LEU A 78 -1.35 10.56 2.17
C LEU A 78 -1.16 10.98 0.72
N TYR A 79 -0.08 10.52 0.13
CA TYR A 79 0.04 10.45 -1.32
C TYR A 79 -0.57 9.14 -1.82
N ALA A 80 -1.32 9.22 -2.91
CA ALA A 80 -1.76 8.08 -3.68
C ALA A 80 -1.01 8.13 -5.02
N LEU A 81 -0.03 7.25 -5.16
CA LEU A 81 0.83 7.20 -6.34
C LEU A 81 0.35 6.08 -7.26
N ASP A 82 -0.22 6.49 -8.39
CA ASP A 82 -0.69 5.58 -9.43
C ASP A 82 0.33 5.58 -10.58
N TRP A 83 1.01 4.47 -10.76
CA TRP A 83 2.09 4.38 -11.75
C TRP A 83 1.57 4.64 -13.16
N GLN A 84 2.22 5.58 -13.87
CA GLN A 84 1.84 6.04 -15.21
C GLN A 84 0.47 6.74 -15.31
N HIS A 85 -0.18 7.03 -14.18
CA HIS A 85 -1.45 7.73 -14.12
C HIS A 85 -1.36 8.97 -13.20
N THR A 86 -2.49 9.59 -12.96
CA THR A 86 -2.58 10.73 -12.06
C THR A 86 -2.33 10.34 -10.62
N SER A 87 -1.49 11.08 -9.93
CA SER A 87 -1.23 10.90 -8.50
C SER A 87 -1.90 12.02 -7.69
N TYR A 88 -2.23 11.72 -6.44
CA TYR A 88 -3.04 12.59 -5.59
C TYR A 88 -2.40 12.77 -4.21
N ARG A 89 -2.75 13.88 -3.57
CA ARG A 89 -2.59 14.09 -2.14
C ARG A 89 -3.98 14.22 -1.54
N PHE A 90 -4.25 13.51 -0.45
CA PHE A 90 -5.57 13.53 0.18
C PHE A 90 -5.47 13.37 1.69
N THR A 91 -6.49 13.85 2.39
CA THR A 91 -6.63 13.68 3.84
C THR A 91 -7.57 12.49 4.09
N PRO A 92 -7.08 11.37 4.64
CA PRO A 92 -7.90 10.17 4.78
C PRO A 92 -9.17 10.34 5.61
N THR A 93 -9.16 11.23 6.60
CA THR A 93 -10.34 11.50 7.43
C THR A 93 -11.44 12.28 6.69
N GLU A 94 -11.12 12.88 5.54
CA GLU A 94 -12.04 13.62 4.69
C GLU A 94 -12.44 12.83 3.43
N THR A 95 -12.09 11.55 3.38
CA THR A 95 -12.32 10.69 2.22
C THR A 95 -12.92 9.36 2.63
N GLY A 96 -13.76 8.79 1.77
CA GLY A 96 -14.33 7.46 1.94
C GLY A 96 -15.55 7.37 2.85
N GLY A 97 -15.96 8.48 3.48
CA GLY A 97 -17.16 8.52 4.31
C GLY A 97 -18.40 8.98 3.52
N PRO A 98 -19.58 9.00 4.19
CA PRO A 98 -20.81 9.49 3.56
C PRO A 98 -20.66 10.94 3.08
N GLY A 99 -21.00 11.18 1.83
CA GLY A 99 -20.89 12.52 1.22
C GLY A 99 -19.46 12.97 0.91
N GLN A 100 -18.46 12.12 1.16
CA GLN A 100 -17.05 12.40 0.89
C GLN A 100 -16.61 11.72 -0.41
N PRO A 101 -15.56 12.24 -1.07
CA PRO A 101 -14.99 11.55 -2.23
C PRO A 101 -14.42 10.20 -1.82
N ALA A 102 -14.43 9.25 -2.74
CA ALA A 102 -13.76 7.96 -2.54
C ALA A 102 -12.25 8.13 -2.42
N TRP A 103 -11.57 7.16 -1.81
CA TRP A 103 -10.11 7.10 -1.85
C TRP A 103 -9.64 7.03 -3.31
N PRO A 104 -8.59 7.79 -3.67
CA PRO A 104 -8.12 7.81 -5.06
C PRO A 104 -7.51 6.49 -5.53
N LEU A 105 -7.01 5.67 -4.60
CA LEU A 105 -6.49 4.32 -4.85
C LEU A 105 -6.92 3.37 -3.75
N SER A 106 -7.16 2.11 -4.11
CA SER A 106 -7.24 1.02 -3.15
C SER A 106 -5.83 0.58 -2.73
N PRO A 107 -5.61 0.13 -1.49
CA PRO A 107 -4.36 -0.53 -1.12
C PRO A 107 -4.05 -1.77 -1.96
N CYS A 108 -5.09 -2.48 -2.41
CA CYS A 108 -4.91 -3.65 -3.26
C CYS A 108 -4.73 -3.23 -4.72
N PRO A 109 -3.71 -3.74 -5.40
CA PRO A 109 -3.46 -3.40 -6.79
C PRO A 109 -4.56 -3.96 -7.70
N ASP A 110 -4.88 -3.21 -8.74
CA ASP A 110 -5.83 -3.61 -9.78
C ASP A 110 -5.20 -3.33 -11.15
N GLY A 111 -4.45 -4.29 -11.64
CA GLY A 111 -3.77 -4.21 -12.93
C GLY A 111 -2.52 -3.34 -12.97
N ASP A 112 -2.27 -2.55 -11.93
CA ASP A 112 -1.10 -1.68 -11.83
C ASP A 112 -0.61 -1.56 -10.39
N TYR A 113 0.58 -1.00 -10.19
CA TYR A 113 1.09 -0.73 -8.84
C TYR A 113 0.18 0.24 -8.11
N SER A 114 -0.10 -0.04 -6.85
CA SER A 114 -0.87 0.83 -5.97
C SER A 114 -0.02 1.23 -4.76
N ILE A 115 0.26 2.51 -4.61
CA ILE A 115 1.16 3.02 -3.59
C ILE A 115 0.43 4.08 -2.77
N LEU A 116 0.29 3.82 -1.49
CA LEU A 116 -0.21 4.80 -0.51
C LEU A 116 0.93 5.13 0.45
N LEU A 117 1.20 6.42 0.66
CA LEU A 117 2.45 6.82 1.29
C LEU A 117 2.22 8.07 2.16
N SER A 118 2.66 8.00 3.43
CA SER A 118 2.68 9.18 4.30
C SER A 118 3.64 10.24 3.74
N GLU A 119 3.41 11.50 4.11
CA GLU A 119 4.21 12.62 3.59
C GLU A 119 5.70 12.52 3.97
N ASP A 120 6.02 11.85 5.08
CA ASP A 120 7.40 11.60 5.51
C ASP A 120 8.00 10.32 4.92
N PHE A 121 7.26 9.58 4.09
CA PHE A 121 7.67 8.34 3.42
C PHE A 121 7.97 7.17 4.37
N ARG A 122 7.56 7.24 5.64
CA ARG A 122 7.85 6.21 6.64
C ARG A 122 6.78 5.16 6.78
N THR A 123 5.55 5.48 6.38
CA THR A 123 4.39 4.60 6.54
C THR A 123 3.63 4.52 5.24
N GLY A 124 3.19 3.32 4.89
CA GLY A 124 2.38 3.18 3.69
C GLY A 124 2.18 1.75 3.25
N SER A 125 1.73 1.62 2.01
CA SER A 125 1.48 0.34 1.37
C SER A 125 2.01 0.35 -0.07
N PHE A 126 2.49 -0.81 -0.50
CA PHE A 126 2.93 -1.05 -1.87
C PHE A 126 2.26 -2.32 -2.38
N GLY A 127 1.31 -2.17 -3.32
CA GLY A 127 0.64 -3.27 -4.00
C GLY A 127 1.31 -3.58 -5.33
N HIS A 128 1.77 -4.82 -5.50
CA HIS A 128 2.43 -5.29 -6.71
C HIS A 128 1.45 -6.13 -7.53
N PRO A 129 1.03 -5.68 -8.73
CA PRO A 129 -0.03 -6.36 -9.48
C PRO A 129 0.39 -7.72 -10.03
N TRP A 130 1.65 -7.88 -10.41
CA TRP A 130 2.12 -9.13 -11.04
C TRP A 130 2.66 -10.15 -10.04
N GLU A 131 3.32 -9.73 -8.97
CA GLU A 131 3.62 -10.63 -7.86
C GLU A 131 2.35 -11.01 -7.09
N GLU A 132 1.28 -10.24 -7.23
CA GLU A 132 0.07 -10.36 -6.43
C GLU A 132 0.39 -10.30 -4.93
N SER A 133 1.01 -9.20 -4.52
CA SER A 133 1.45 -9.00 -3.15
C SER A 133 1.09 -7.62 -2.62
N LEU A 134 1.03 -7.54 -1.30
CA LEU A 134 0.83 -6.31 -0.56
C LEU A 134 1.91 -6.19 0.51
N CYS A 135 2.75 -5.19 0.37
CA CYS A 135 3.74 -4.80 1.38
C CYS A 135 3.18 -3.64 2.20
N LEU A 136 3.13 -3.82 3.52
CA LEU A 136 2.81 -2.75 4.47
C LEU A 136 4.08 -2.39 5.22
N PHE A 137 4.32 -1.10 5.42
CA PHE A 137 5.52 -0.62 6.09
C PHE A 137 5.24 0.53 7.05
N GLY A 138 6.09 0.64 8.06
CA GLY A 138 5.94 1.53 9.20
C GLY A 138 5.60 0.73 10.45
N ALA A 139 6.42 0.88 11.51
CA ALA A 139 6.26 0.08 12.73
C ALA A 139 4.88 0.23 13.36
N GLU A 140 4.36 1.47 13.45
CA GLU A 140 3.05 1.75 14.01
C GLU A 140 1.93 1.10 13.19
N LEU A 141 2.00 1.19 11.85
CA LEU A 141 1.02 0.56 10.98
C LEU A 141 1.01 -0.96 11.18
N LEU A 142 2.17 -1.58 11.19
CA LEU A 142 2.30 -3.03 11.38
C LEU A 142 1.74 -3.47 12.74
N ASP A 143 2.04 -2.74 13.81
CA ASP A 143 1.50 -3.04 15.14
C ASP A 143 -0.03 -2.94 15.16
N THR A 144 -0.59 -2.03 14.39
CA THR A 144 -2.03 -1.80 14.33
C THR A 144 -2.77 -2.85 13.51
N VAL A 145 -2.21 -3.30 12.38
CA VAL A 145 -2.99 -4.06 11.38
C VAL A 145 -2.53 -5.50 11.15
N SER A 146 -1.29 -5.87 11.49
CA SER A 146 -0.71 -7.15 11.07
C SER A 146 -1.53 -8.37 11.46
N ALA A 147 -2.05 -8.43 12.68
CA ALA A 147 -2.87 -9.55 13.13
C ALA A 147 -4.15 -9.69 12.30
N ARG A 148 -4.81 -8.57 12.02
CA ARG A 148 -6.06 -8.57 11.23
C ARG A 148 -5.82 -8.86 9.76
N VAL A 149 -4.72 -8.37 9.19
CA VAL A 149 -4.31 -8.71 7.83
C VAL A 149 -4.02 -10.21 7.73
N GLY A 150 -3.32 -10.76 8.71
CA GLY A 150 -3.05 -12.20 8.78
C GLY A 150 -4.31 -13.06 8.88
N GLN A 151 -5.36 -12.57 9.54
CA GLN A 151 -6.65 -13.26 9.57
C GLN A 151 -7.30 -13.35 8.19
N VAL A 152 -7.05 -12.39 7.32
CA VAL A 152 -7.60 -12.37 5.96
C VAL A 152 -6.72 -13.15 4.98
N LEU A 153 -5.41 -12.94 5.02
CA LEU A 153 -4.47 -13.42 4.00
C LEU A 153 -3.61 -14.61 4.45
N GLY A 154 -3.65 -14.97 5.74
CA GLY A 154 -2.77 -16.00 6.28
C GLY A 154 -1.38 -15.47 6.64
N PRO A 155 -0.37 -16.35 6.78
CA PRO A 155 0.97 -15.93 7.13
C PRO A 155 1.63 -15.08 6.04
N PRO A 156 2.50 -14.13 6.40
CA PRO A 156 3.21 -13.31 5.42
C PRO A 156 4.22 -14.14 4.63
N ILE A 157 4.57 -13.65 3.44
CA ILE A 157 5.61 -14.25 2.60
C ILE A 157 7.00 -13.66 2.86
N ARG A 158 7.06 -12.41 3.34
CA ARG A 158 8.33 -11.75 3.69
C ARG A 158 8.14 -10.85 4.92
N ARG A 159 9.22 -10.69 5.67
CA ARG A 159 9.37 -9.67 6.71
C ARG A 159 10.68 -8.94 6.49
N SER A 160 10.66 -7.61 6.52
CA SER A 160 11.86 -6.78 6.30
C SER A 160 12.60 -7.13 5.00
N GLY A 161 11.84 -7.48 3.96
CA GLY A 161 12.38 -7.86 2.65
C GLY A 161 12.95 -9.28 2.56
N GLN A 162 12.87 -10.07 3.63
CA GLN A 162 13.39 -11.44 3.66
C GLN A 162 12.26 -12.45 3.71
N ALA A 163 12.44 -13.58 3.03
CA ALA A 163 11.46 -14.66 3.05
C ALA A 163 11.11 -15.04 4.49
N ALA A 164 9.81 -15.09 4.80
CA ALA A 164 9.34 -15.55 6.10
C ALA A 164 9.63 -17.03 6.22
N GLY A 165 10.34 -17.42 7.30
CA GLY A 165 10.65 -18.82 7.53
C GLY A 165 9.38 -19.65 7.74
N THR A 166 9.35 -20.83 7.11
CA THR A 166 8.34 -21.84 7.44
C THR A 166 8.82 -22.59 8.68
N HIS A 167 8.10 -22.44 9.77
CA HIS A 167 8.29 -23.26 10.96
C HIS A 167 7.18 -24.30 11.08
#